data_8a2640f40d16d1a2c92baf9e17e4e9c8
#
_entry.id   8a2640f40d16d1a2c92baf9e17e4e9c8
#
_cell.length_a   1.000
_cell.length_b   1.000
_cell.length_c   1.000
_cell.angle_alpha   90.00
_cell.angle_beta   90.00
_cell.angle_gamma   90.00
#
_symmetry.space_group_name_H-M   'P 1'
#
loop_
_entity.id
_entity.type
_entity.pdbx_description
1 polymer ?
#
loop_
_entity_poly.entity_id
_entity_poly.type
_entity_poly.pdbx_seq_one_letter_code
_entity_poly.pdbx_strand_id
1 'polypeptide(L)'
;MKQEGVTKEDVGRDGFMKRAWEWKEKYGGTIISQLKKLGSSCDWDRERFTLDEGCSKAVKEVFVKLYNEGLIYRGERMINWCPNCKTSISDAEVDFAEKDGNFWHIRYPLADGSGYLNLATTRPETMLGDTAVAVHPEDERYQHLIGKMLILPLVGREIPIVADTYVEQDFGTGVVKITPAHDPNDFEVGLRHNLPVINIMDESGIINENGGEYQGMDRLDARKKIVKALEEQGYLIKVEPIKHNVGTCYRCKTVVEPRVSKQWFVKMEPLAKPAVKAVEDGEVKFVPERFDKIYFNWMNNIKDWCISRQLWWGHRIPAWYCDDCNEITVSRETPHACCKCGSTHIHQDEDTLDTWFSSALWPFSTL
;
A
#
# COMPACT_ATOMS: atom_id res chain seq x y z
N MET A 1 -4.51 20.35 19.53
CA MET A 1 -5.55 19.33 19.31
C MET A 1 -5.46 18.20 20.34
N LYS A 2 -4.41 17.38 20.39
CA LYS A 2 -4.31 16.26 21.38
C LYS A 2 -4.43 16.73 22.83
N GLN A 3 -3.85 17.88 23.20
CA GLN A 3 -3.96 18.48 24.54
C GLN A 3 -5.36 19.03 24.85
N GLU A 4 -6.12 19.37 23.83
CA GLU A 4 -7.48 19.90 23.91
C GLU A 4 -8.54 18.78 23.83
N GLY A 5 -8.13 17.52 23.60
CA GLY A 5 -9.01 16.37 23.39
C GLY A 5 -9.83 16.44 22.10
N VAL A 6 -9.38 17.22 21.09
CA VAL A 6 -10.08 17.46 19.83
C VAL A 6 -9.40 16.71 18.71
N THR A 7 -10.16 15.98 17.89
CA THR A 7 -9.68 15.24 16.73
C THR A 7 -9.70 16.13 15.47
N LYS A 8 -9.10 15.65 14.37
CA LYS A 8 -9.16 16.35 13.08
C LYS A 8 -10.57 16.32 12.50
N GLU A 9 -11.29 15.23 12.72
CA GLU A 9 -12.67 15.05 12.29
C GLU A 9 -13.62 16.06 12.96
N ASP A 10 -13.41 16.38 14.25
CA ASP A 10 -14.23 17.36 14.99
C ASP A 10 -14.11 18.78 14.43
N VAL A 11 -12.94 19.16 13.91
CA VAL A 11 -12.70 20.51 13.38
C VAL A 11 -12.89 20.60 11.86
N GLY A 12 -13.01 19.47 11.19
CA GLY A 12 -13.07 19.38 9.74
C GLY A 12 -11.75 19.80 9.05
N ARG A 13 -11.70 19.63 7.71
CA ARG A 13 -10.49 19.92 6.94
C ARG A 13 -10.03 21.37 7.06
N ASP A 14 -10.94 22.31 6.91
CA ASP A 14 -10.61 23.76 6.94
C ASP A 14 -10.10 24.18 8.32
N GLY A 15 -10.75 23.71 9.40
CA GLY A 15 -10.32 23.97 10.77
C GLY A 15 -8.96 23.35 11.07
N PHE A 16 -8.70 22.14 10.58
CA PHE A 16 -7.39 21.49 10.67
C PHE A 16 -6.32 22.27 9.92
N MET A 17 -6.57 22.66 8.66
CA MET A 17 -5.62 23.41 7.84
C MET A 17 -5.27 24.76 8.46
N LYS A 18 -6.27 25.50 8.99
CA LYS A 18 -6.03 26.73 9.70
C LYS A 18 -5.08 26.56 10.88
N ARG A 19 -5.33 25.56 11.72
CA ARG A 19 -4.46 25.23 12.88
C ARG A 19 -3.05 24.81 12.47
N ALA A 20 -2.93 24.07 11.35
CA ALA A 20 -1.64 23.64 10.82
C ALA A 20 -0.81 24.83 10.33
N TRP A 21 -1.42 25.82 9.65
CA TRP A 21 -0.75 27.05 9.24
C TRP A 21 -0.35 27.91 10.45
N GLU A 22 -1.23 28.10 11.44
CA GLU A 22 -0.92 28.81 12.68
C GLU A 22 0.28 28.18 13.41
N TRP A 23 0.33 26.85 13.45
CA TRP A 23 1.46 26.10 14.02
C TRP A 23 2.75 26.34 13.24
N LYS A 24 2.70 26.27 11.90
CA LYS A 24 3.84 26.55 11.01
C LYS A 24 4.37 27.96 11.25
N GLU A 25 3.54 28.97 11.32
CA GLU A 25 3.96 30.34 11.55
C GLU A 25 4.63 30.49 12.91
N LYS A 26 4.03 29.93 13.95
CA LYS A 26 4.56 30.02 15.32
C LYS A 26 5.90 29.33 15.49
N TYR A 27 6.08 28.13 14.96
CA TYR A 27 7.25 27.31 15.22
C TYR A 27 8.28 27.31 14.08
N GLY A 28 7.89 27.57 12.85
CA GLY A 28 8.80 27.67 11.71
C GLY A 28 9.85 28.77 11.88
N GLY A 29 9.42 29.96 12.28
CA GLY A 29 10.34 31.06 12.58
C GLY A 29 11.26 30.83 13.78
N THR A 30 10.86 29.98 14.72
CA THR A 30 11.66 29.66 15.92
C THR A 30 12.94 28.92 15.57
N ILE A 31 12.87 27.88 14.72
CA ILE A 31 14.05 27.10 14.32
C ILE A 31 15.06 27.96 13.56
N ILE A 32 14.59 28.85 12.68
CA ILE A 32 15.45 29.78 11.94
C ILE A 32 16.16 30.75 12.92
N SER A 33 15.42 31.30 13.88
CA SER A 33 16.01 32.17 14.93
C SER A 33 17.05 31.43 15.76
N GLN A 34 16.83 30.18 16.11
CA GLN A 34 17.78 29.34 16.84
C GLN A 34 19.04 29.05 16.02
N LEU A 35 18.92 28.70 14.74
CA LEU A 35 20.05 28.49 13.85
C LEU A 35 20.91 29.76 13.68
N LYS A 36 20.28 30.93 13.51
CA LYS A 36 20.97 32.22 13.47
C LYS A 36 21.77 32.49 14.76
N LYS A 37 21.20 32.19 15.93
CA LYS A 37 21.87 32.33 17.23
C LYS A 37 23.06 31.38 17.41
N LEU A 38 23.00 30.20 16.82
CA LEU A 38 24.09 29.22 16.79
C LEU A 38 25.22 29.63 15.82
N GLY A 39 25.02 30.69 15.02
CA GLY A 39 25.99 31.14 14.04
C GLY A 39 26.03 30.29 12.78
N SER A 40 24.95 29.57 12.46
CA SER A 40 24.87 28.78 11.25
C SER A 40 24.95 29.67 10.00
N SER A 41 25.79 29.27 9.05
CA SER A 41 26.01 29.99 7.79
C SER A 41 25.05 29.46 6.71
N CYS A 42 23.95 30.18 6.47
CA CYS A 42 22.97 29.88 5.46
C CYS A 42 22.59 31.15 4.71
N ASP A 43 22.07 30.98 3.49
CA ASP A 43 21.46 32.06 2.72
C ASP A 43 20.02 32.30 3.24
N TRP A 44 19.90 33.13 4.26
CA TRP A 44 18.64 33.40 4.95
C TRP A 44 17.61 34.16 4.09
N ASP A 45 18.05 34.83 3.05
CA ASP A 45 17.17 35.55 2.11
C ASP A 45 16.46 34.61 1.14
N ARG A 46 16.97 33.38 0.99
CA ARG A 46 16.38 32.32 0.19
C ARG A 46 15.71 31.24 1.02
N GLU A 47 15.23 31.59 2.20
CA GLU A 47 14.42 30.66 3.00
C GLU A 47 13.19 30.20 2.22
N ARG A 48 13.00 28.89 2.11
CA ARG A 48 11.87 28.29 1.44
C ARG A 48 11.12 27.33 2.37
N PHE A 49 9.84 27.22 2.12
CA PHE A 49 8.98 26.26 2.79
C PHE A 49 8.36 25.33 1.74
N THR A 50 8.35 24.00 2.02
CA THR A 50 7.91 22.99 1.03
C THR A 50 6.49 23.19 0.51
N LEU A 51 5.61 23.86 1.27
CA LEU A 51 4.24 24.19 0.85
C LEU A 51 4.08 25.69 0.50
N ASP A 52 5.17 26.44 0.26
CA ASP A 52 5.06 27.80 -0.24
C ASP A 52 4.49 27.83 -1.67
N GLU A 53 4.11 29.01 -2.13
CA GLU A 53 3.47 29.20 -3.43
C GLU A 53 4.33 28.69 -4.59
N GLY A 54 5.63 29.02 -4.58
CA GLY A 54 6.56 28.62 -5.64
C GLY A 54 6.77 27.10 -5.69
N CYS A 55 7.04 26.47 -4.56
CA CYS A 55 7.17 25.01 -4.48
C CYS A 55 5.85 24.31 -4.85
N SER A 56 4.70 24.84 -4.41
CA SER A 56 3.39 24.31 -4.77
C SER A 56 3.08 24.41 -6.26
N LYS A 57 3.53 25.51 -6.91
CA LYS A 57 3.42 25.68 -8.37
C LYS A 57 4.27 24.67 -9.12
N ALA A 58 5.51 24.46 -8.69
CA ALA A 58 6.40 23.47 -9.29
C ALA A 58 5.83 22.04 -9.18
N VAL A 59 5.27 21.69 -8.03
CA VAL A 59 4.64 20.38 -7.82
C VAL A 59 3.47 20.17 -8.77
N LYS A 60 2.57 21.16 -8.90
CA LYS A 60 1.44 21.09 -9.83
C LYS A 60 1.91 20.97 -11.27
N GLU A 61 2.92 21.75 -11.67
CA GLU A 61 3.50 21.71 -13.02
C GLU A 61 3.99 20.30 -13.37
N VAL A 62 4.79 19.70 -12.49
CA VAL A 62 5.34 18.36 -12.72
C VAL A 62 4.25 17.30 -12.73
N PHE A 63 3.29 17.36 -11.83
CA PHE A 63 2.16 16.41 -11.81
C PHE A 63 1.37 16.45 -13.11
N VAL A 64 0.97 17.64 -13.56
CA VAL A 64 0.20 17.82 -14.80
C VAL A 64 1.00 17.40 -16.04
N LYS A 65 2.30 17.73 -16.07
CA LYS A 65 3.19 17.30 -17.15
C LYS A 65 3.28 15.78 -17.25
N LEU A 66 3.60 15.11 -16.16
CA LEU A 66 3.71 13.63 -16.12
C LEU A 66 2.37 12.94 -16.41
N TYR A 67 1.26 13.52 -15.99
CA TYR A 67 -0.07 13.01 -16.33
C TYR A 67 -0.34 13.09 -17.84
N ASN A 68 -0.05 14.23 -18.46
CA ASN A 68 -0.24 14.42 -19.91
C ASN A 68 0.70 13.53 -20.74
N GLU A 69 1.86 13.16 -20.22
CA GLU A 69 2.79 12.20 -20.81
C GLU A 69 2.37 10.74 -20.56
N GLY A 70 1.28 10.51 -19.82
CA GLY A 70 0.77 9.17 -19.49
C GLY A 70 1.62 8.40 -18.48
N LEU A 71 2.52 9.10 -17.77
CA LEU A 71 3.37 8.54 -16.71
C LEU A 71 2.67 8.54 -15.35
N ILE A 72 1.75 9.48 -15.10
CA ILE A 72 0.87 9.44 -13.93
C ILE A 72 -0.50 8.91 -14.36
N TYR A 73 -1.06 8.01 -13.57
CA TYR A 73 -2.37 7.43 -13.80
C TYR A 73 -3.09 7.14 -12.48
N ARG A 74 -4.41 7.01 -12.54
CA ARG A 74 -5.24 6.54 -11.43
C ARG A 74 -5.70 5.10 -11.71
N GLY A 75 -5.46 4.19 -10.79
CA GLY A 75 -5.79 2.78 -10.97
C GLY A 75 -5.91 2.00 -9.67
N GLU A 76 -6.45 0.80 -9.78
CA GLU A 76 -6.51 -0.15 -8.68
C GLU A 76 -5.26 -1.02 -8.67
N ARG A 77 -4.56 -1.02 -7.54
CA ARG A 77 -3.36 -1.81 -7.31
C ARG A 77 -3.31 -2.27 -5.86
N MET A 78 -2.55 -3.32 -5.63
CA MET A 78 -2.14 -3.68 -4.28
C MET A 78 -1.20 -2.61 -3.73
N ILE A 79 -1.52 -2.08 -2.55
CA ILE A 79 -0.74 -1.05 -1.86
C ILE A 79 -0.48 -1.45 -0.41
N ASN A 80 0.56 -0.87 0.19
CA ASN A 80 0.73 -0.90 1.62
C ASN A 80 -0.21 0.11 2.28
N TRP A 81 -0.98 -0.32 3.26
CA TRP A 81 -1.93 0.51 3.98
C TRP A 81 -1.64 0.53 5.48
N CYS A 82 -1.65 1.69 6.08
CA CYS A 82 -1.56 1.82 7.53
C CYS A 82 -2.97 1.97 8.15
N PRO A 83 -3.51 0.96 8.85
CA PRO A 83 -4.88 1.03 9.38
C PRO A 83 -5.04 2.04 10.52
N ASN A 84 -3.95 2.39 11.22
CA ASN A 84 -3.98 3.41 12.26
C ASN A 84 -3.92 4.83 11.70
N CYS A 85 -3.06 5.08 10.71
CA CYS A 85 -2.97 6.40 10.05
C CYS A 85 -4.06 6.60 9.00
N LYS A 86 -4.73 5.51 8.57
CA LYS A 86 -5.75 5.46 7.51
C LYS A 86 -5.24 6.09 6.21
N THR A 87 -4.07 5.65 5.77
CA THR A 87 -3.43 6.14 4.56
C THR A 87 -2.56 5.08 3.91
N SER A 88 -2.42 5.18 2.59
CA SER A 88 -1.41 4.44 1.83
C SER A 88 -0.01 4.89 2.25
N ILE A 89 0.95 3.98 2.16
CA ILE A 89 2.38 4.25 2.36
C ILE A 89 3.16 3.55 1.25
N SER A 90 4.27 4.15 0.82
CA SER A 90 5.16 3.56 -0.18
C SER A 90 6.04 2.47 0.45
N ASP A 91 6.71 1.67 -0.39
CA ASP A 91 7.63 0.64 0.10
C ASP A 91 8.78 1.23 0.92
N ALA A 92 9.24 2.46 0.57
CA ALA A 92 10.27 3.17 1.31
C ALA A 92 9.81 3.67 2.71
N GLU A 93 8.51 3.71 2.96
CA GLU A 93 7.91 4.12 4.23
C GLU A 93 7.56 2.93 5.14
N VAL A 94 7.88 1.70 4.73
CA VAL A 94 7.68 0.48 5.51
C VAL A 94 8.99 0.09 6.20
N ASP A 95 8.99 0.10 7.53
CA ASP A 95 10.10 -0.41 8.32
C ASP A 95 9.90 -1.91 8.55
N PHE A 96 10.87 -2.73 8.16
CA PHE A 96 10.86 -4.16 8.41
C PHE A 96 11.65 -4.51 9.68
N ALA A 97 11.05 -5.34 10.52
CA ALA A 97 11.71 -5.88 11.71
C ALA A 97 11.34 -7.35 11.90
N GLU A 98 12.34 -8.13 12.32
CA GLU A 98 12.10 -9.50 12.73
C GLU A 98 11.24 -9.53 14.00
N LYS A 99 10.14 -10.30 13.96
CA LYS A 99 9.22 -10.49 15.09
C LYS A 99 8.93 -11.97 15.29
N ASP A 100 8.67 -12.32 16.53
CA ASP A 100 8.13 -13.63 16.87
C ASP A 100 6.70 -13.74 16.34
N GLY A 101 6.42 -14.85 15.71
CA GLY A 101 5.13 -15.18 15.13
C GLY A 101 4.88 -16.68 15.15
N ASN A 102 3.87 -17.11 14.46
CA ASN A 102 3.55 -18.53 14.35
C ASN A 102 3.21 -18.88 12.90
N PHE A 103 3.49 -20.12 12.53
CA PHE A 103 2.84 -20.81 11.43
C PHE A 103 1.68 -21.62 12.01
N TRP A 104 0.48 -21.33 11.54
CA TRP A 104 -0.72 -22.11 11.82
C TRP A 104 -0.91 -23.10 10.66
N HIS A 105 -0.76 -24.40 10.96
CA HIS A 105 -0.98 -25.47 10.00
C HIS A 105 -2.46 -25.85 10.02
N ILE A 106 -3.12 -25.70 8.88
CA ILE A 106 -4.56 -25.85 8.74
C ILE A 106 -4.86 -26.86 7.63
N ARG A 107 -5.91 -27.67 7.81
CA ARG A 107 -6.41 -28.57 6.78
C ARG A 107 -7.64 -28.00 6.11
N TYR A 108 -7.63 -27.99 4.78
CA TYR A 108 -8.77 -27.62 3.96
C TYR A 108 -9.37 -28.90 3.35
N PRO A 109 -10.63 -29.26 3.67
CA PRO A 109 -11.27 -30.46 3.11
C PRO A 109 -11.46 -30.36 1.61
N LEU A 110 -11.29 -31.49 0.90
CA LEU A 110 -11.70 -31.61 -0.49
C LEU A 110 -13.22 -31.65 -0.55
N ALA A 111 -13.81 -30.95 -1.53
CA ALA A 111 -15.25 -30.86 -1.68
C ALA A 111 -15.90 -32.22 -2.03
N ASP A 112 -15.13 -33.12 -2.64
CA ASP A 112 -15.57 -34.51 -2.95
C ASP A 112 -15.51 -35.45 -1.73
N GLY A 113 -15.07 -34.95 -0.57
CA GLY A 113 -14.94 -35.76 0.65
C GLY A 113 -13.79 -36.76 0.65
N SER A 114 -12.92 -36.77 -0.38
CA SER A 114 -11.84 -37.76 -0.51
C SER A 114 -10.65 -37.52 0.40
N GLY A 115 -10.62 -36.40 1.14
CA GLY A 115 -9.53 -36.04 2.03
C GLY A 115 -9.42 -34.54 2.29
N TYR A 116 -8.20 -34.10 2.50
CA TYR A 116 -7.92 -32.68 2.78
C TYR A 116 -6.52 -32.30 2.29
N LEU A 117 -6.31 -31.01 2.05
CA LEU A 117 -5.04 -30.42 1.73
C LEU A 117 -4.53 -29.63 2.94
N ASN A 118 -3.27 -29.84 3.33
CA ASN A 118 -2.66 -29.15 4.46
C ASN A 118 -1.86 -27.96 3.97
N LEU A 119 -2.05 -26.81 4.60
CA LEU A 119 -1.28 -25.59 4.35
C LEU A 119 -0.85 -24.93 5.65
N ALA A 120 0.07 -23.99 5.56
CA ALA A 120 0.52 -23.21 6.69
C ALA A 120 0.43 -21.71 6.38
N THR A 121 0.02 -20.91 7.35
CA THR A 121 -0.09 -19.46 7.19
C THR A 121 0.38 -18.71 8.43
N THR A 122 0.94 -17.52 8.24
CA THR A 122 1.26 -16.57 9.32
C THR A 122 0.09 -15.63 9.63
N ARG A 123 -0.96 -15.64 8.78
CA ARG A 123 -2.09 -14.72 8.83
C ARG A 123 -3.42 -15.46 8.71
N PRO A 124 -3.82 -16.26 9.74
CA PRO A 124 -5.06 -17.02 9.67
C PRO A 124 -6.32 -16.14 9.54
N GLU A 125 -6.29 -14.88 9.99
CA GLU A 125 -7.43 -13.95 9.83
C GLU A 125 -7.78 -13.69 8.37
N THR A 126 -6.78 -13.69 7.47
CA THR A 126 -7.04 -13.39 6.06
C THR A 126 -7.67 -14.57 5.30
N MET A 127 -7.64 -15.78 5.87
CA MET A 127 -8.23 -16.97 5.24
C MET A 127 -9.72 -16.80 4.87
N LEU A 128 -10.44 -15.97 5.60
CA LEU A 128 -11.85 -15.69 5.29
C LEU A 128 -12.05 -15.13 3.86
N GLY A 129 -11.00 -14.51 3.30
CA GLY A 129 -10.95 -13.98 1.94
C GLY A 129 -10.25 -14.87 0.92
N ASP A 130 -9.91 -16.13 1.26
CA ASP A 130 -9.24 -17.03 0.32
C ASP A 130 -10.14 -17.36 -0.88
N THR A 131 -9.55 -17.34 -2.06
CA THR A 131 -10.26 -17.62 -3.32
C THR A 131 -9.65 -18.77 -4.12
N ALA A 132 -8.49 -19.26 -3.69
CA ALA A 132 -7.87 -20.49 -4.18
C ALA A 132 -6.84 -21.02 -3.19
N VAL A 133 -6.35 -22.21 -3.49
CA VAL A 133 -5.11 -22.75 -2.94
C VAL A 133 -4.18 -23.07 -4.10
N ALA A 134 -2.91 -22.69 -4.03
CA ALA A 134 -1.94 -22.92 -5.08
C ALA A 134 -0.96 -24.04 -4.68
N VAL A 135 -0.56 -24.82 -5.67
CA VAL A 135 0.50 -25.86 -5.61
C VAL A 135 1.44 -25.66 -6.80
N HIS A 136 2.67 -26.13 -6.68
CA HIS A 136 3.59 -26.08 -7.82
C HIS A 136 3.16 -27.08 -8.92
N PRO A 137 3.17 -26.72 -10.21
CA PRO A 137 2.71 -27.61 -11.29
C PRO A 137 3.51 -28.90 -11.42
N GLU A 138 4.76 -28.91 -11.00
CA GLU A 138 5.65 -30.08 -11.06
C GLU A 138 5.73 -30.86 -9.74
N ASP A 139 4.95 -30.48 -8.72
CA ASP A 139 4.94 -31.20 -7.43
C ASP A 139 4.09 -32.46 -7.52
N GLU A 140 4.73 -33.61 -7.67
CA GLU A 140 4.09 -34.92 -7.80
C GLU A 140 3.13 -35.25 -6.64
N ARG A 141 3.34 -34.65 -5.45
CA ARG A 141 2.48 -34.85 -4.29
C ARG A 141 1.06 -34.36 -4.54
N TYR A 142 0.92 -33.29 -5.34
CA TYR A 142 -0.34 -32.54 -5.47
C TYR A 142 -0.88 -32.45 -6.91
N GLN A 143 -0.12 -32.90 -7.93
CA GLN A 143 -0.57 -32.83 -9.34
C GLN A 143 -1.96 -33.42 -9.56
N HIS A 144 -2.30 -34.51 -8.89
CA HIS A 144 -3.59 -35.19 -9.01
C HIS A 144 -4.75 -34.43 -8.36
N LEU A 145 -4.47 -33.35 -7.62
CA LEU A 145 -5.44 -32.49 -6.96
C LEU A 145 -5.73 -31.21 -7.75
N ILE A 146 -4.88 -30.87 -8.73
CA ILE A 146 -5.05 -29.64 -9.53
C ILE A 146 -6.42 -29.66 -10.22
N GLY A 147 -7.16 -28.54 -10.09
CA GLY A 147 -8.50 -28.38 -10.62
C GLY A 147 -9.63 -28.93 -9.72
N LYS A 148 -9.31 -29.66 -8.65
CA LYS A 148 -10.31 -30.02 -7.63
C LYS A 148 -10.70 -28.83 -6.77
N MET A 149 -11.85 -28.96 -6.11
CA MET A 149 -12.37 -27.94 -5.21
C MET A 149 -12.10 -28.30 -3.75
N LEU A 150 -11.85 -27.29 -2.95
CA LEU A 150 -11.72 -27.36 -1.48
C LEU A 150 -12.88 -26.60 -0.84
N ILE A 151 -13.28 -27.02 0.35
CA ILE A 151 -14.20 -26.26 1.19
C ILE A 151 -13.38 -25.41 2.14
N LEU A 152 -13.53 -24.08 2.05
CA LEU A 152 -12.84 -23.14 2.93
C LEU A 152 -13.40 -23.29 4.36
N PRO A 153 -12.57 -23.70 5.35
CA PRO A 153 -13.01 -23.84 6.73
C PRO A 153 -13.64 -22.57 7.29
N LEU A 154 -14.61 -22.71 8.19
CA LEU A 154 -15.37 -21.63 8.85
C LEU A 154 -16.30 -20.83 7.91
N VAL A 155 -16.02 -20.79 6.61
CA VAL A 155 -16.76 -20.00 5.62
C VAL A 155 -17.70 -20.88 4.79
N GLY A 156 -17.29 -22.12 4.48
CA GLY A 156 -18.07 -23.05 3.64
C GLY A 156 -18.01 -22.79 2.15
N ARG A 157 -17.26 -21.79 1.69
CA ARG A 157 -17.10 -21.47 0.26
C ARG A 157 -16.22 -22.51 -0.43
N GLU A 158 -16.63 -22.93 -1.63
CA GLU A 158 -15.78 -23.75 -2.51
C GLU A 158 -14.72 -22.88 -3.19
N ILE A 159 -13.46 -23.33 -3.14
CA ILE A 159 -12.32 -22.66 -3.77
C ILE A 159 -11.49 -23.68 -4.57
N PRO A 160 -10.95 -23.34 -5.75
CA PRO A 160 -10.17 -24.24 -6.57
C PRO A 160 -8.73 -24.44 -6.06
N ILE A 161 -8.16 -25.61 -6.42
CA ILE A 161 -6.72 -25.84 -6.36
C ILE A 161 -6.14 -25.46 -7.72
N VAL A 162 -5.24 -24.46 -7.75
CA VAL A 162 -4.58 -23.96 -8.96
C VAL A 162 -3.10 -24.35 -8.99
N ALA A 163 -2.54 -24.48 -10.19
CA ALA A 163 -1.11 -24.73 -10.37
C ALA A 163 -0.40 -23.41 -10.68
N ASP A 164 0.57 -23.01 -9.85
CA ASP A 164 1.35 -21.80 -10.09
C ASP A 164 2.81 -21.99 -9.67
N THR A 165 3.74 -21.53 -10.52
CA THR A 165 5.19 -21.62 -10.29
C THR A 165 5.69 -20.68 -9.18
N TYR A 166 4.83 -19.81 -8.68
CA TYR A 166 5.09 -18.99 -7.48
C TYR A 166 5.31 -19.87 -6.24
N VAL A 167 4.70 -21.04 -6.18
CA VAL A 167 4.80 -21.94 -5.02
C VAL A 167 6.16 -22.63 -4.99
N GLU A 168 6.89 -22.51 -3.89
CA GLU A 168 8.12 -23.23 -3.65
C GLU A 168 7.80 -24.64 -3.07
N GLN A 169 8.20 -25.70 -3.79
CA GLN A 169 7.87 -27.09 -3.43
C GLN A 169 8.43 -27.51 -2.07
N ASP A 170 9.61 -27.00 -1.71
CA ASP A 170 10.35 -27.39 -0.50
C ASP A 170 10.08 -26.44 0.69
N PHE A 171 9.28 -25.38 0.49
CA PHE A 171 8.95 -24.45 1.57
C PHE A 171 7.65 -24.86 2.27
N GLY A 172 7.72 -25.07 3.58
CA GLY A 172 6.57 -25.42 4.41
C GLY A 172 5.91 -26.74 3.98
N THR A 173 4.66 -26.66 3.50
CA THR A 173 3.91 -27.80 2.99
C THR A 173 4.00 -27.93 1.46
N GLY A 174 4.56 -26.96 0.75
CA GLY A 174 4.47 -26.85 -0.71
C GLY A 174 3.06 -26.43 -1.19
N VAL A 175 2.24 -25.90 -0.28
CA VAL A 175 0.86 -25.50 -0.55
C VAL A 175 0.64 -24.11 0.03
N VAL A 176 0.12 -23.19 -0.78
CA VAL A 176 -0.10 -21.80 -0.40
C VAL A 176 -1.57 -21.42 -0.58
N LYS A 177 -2.17 -20.86 0.47
CA LYS A 177 -3.49 -20.23 0.34
C LYS A 177 -3.37 -18.96 -0.49
N ILE A 178 -4.36 -18.65 -1.31
CA ILE A 178 -4.36 -17.46 -2.17
C ILE A 178 -5.47 -16.52 -1.73
N THR A 179 -5.05 -15.36 -1.20
CA THR A 179 -5.92 -14.27 -0.72
C THR A 179 -5.61 -12.98 -1.49
N PRO A 180 -6.09 -12.81 -2.72
CA PRO A 180 -5.71 -11.71 -3.60
C PRO A 180 -5.93 -10.30 -3.02
N ALA A 181 -6.86 -10.16 -2.08
CA ALA A 181 -7.14 -8.87 -1.45
C ALA A 181 -6.11 -8.45 -0.37
N HIS A 182 -5.29 -9.38 0.16
CA HIS A 182 -4.51 -9.17 1.39
C HIS A 182 -3.04 -9.58 1.31
N ASP A 183 -2.56 -9.99 0.14
CA ASP A 183 -1.15 -10.30 -0.12
C ASP A 183 -0.77 -9.89 -1.55
N PRO A 184 0.37 -9.19 -1.75
CA PRO A 184 0.80 -8.76 -3.07
C PRO A 184 1.10 -9.90 -4.05
N ASN A 185 1.67 -11.00 -3.57
CA ASN A 185 1.99 -12.14 -4.41
C ASN A 185 0.71 -12.91 -4.76
N ASP A 186 -0.19 -13.08 -3.79
CA ASP A 186 -1.50 -13.70 -4.01
C ASP A 186 -2.34 -12.89 -5.00
N PHE A 187 -2.21 -11.55 -5.00
CA PHE A 187 -2.86 -10.69 -5.98
C PHE A 187 -2.39 -10.99 -7.42
N GLU A 188 -1.08 -11.14 -7.62
CA GLU A 188 -0.50 -11.51 -8.92
C GLU A 188 -0.94 -12.92 -9.37
N VAL A 189 -0.98 -13.89 -8.46
CA VAL A 189 -1.55 -15.23 -8.71
C VAL A 189 -3.02 -15.07 -9.09
N GLY A 190 -3.77 -14.26 -8.35
CA GLY A 190 -5.17 -13.96 -8.61
C GLY A 190 -5.42 -13.43 -10.02
N LEU A 191 -4.58 -12.51 -10.51
CA LEU A 191 -4.65 -11.98 -11.88
C LEU A 191 -4.39 -13.07 -12.94
N ARG A 192 -3.35 -13.91 -12.73
CA ARG A 192 -3.00 -14.98 -13.66
C ARG A 192 -4.11 -16.05 -13.79
N HIS A 193 -4.79 -16.34 -12.69
CA HIS A 193 -5.84 -17.37 -12.62
C HIS A 193 -7.25 -16.80 -12.63
N ASN A 194 -7.40 -15.48 -12.85
CA ASN A 194 -8.70 -14.79 -12.87
C ASN A 194 -9.55 -15.06 -11.62
N LEU A 195 -8.91 -15.04 -10.44
CA LEU A 195 -9.56 -15.29 -9.16
C LEU A 195 -10.28 -14.03 -8.64
N PRO A 196 -11.39 -14.18 -7.91
CA PRO A 196 -12.06 -13.06 -7.29
C PRO A 196 -11.19 -12.40 -6.21
N VAL A 197 -11.34 -11.09 -6.03
CA VAL A 197 -10.67 -10.31 -4.98
C VAL A 197 -11.70 -10.06 -3.87
N ILE A 198 -11.59 -10.78 -2.76
CA ILE A 198 -12.50 -10.68 -1.62
C ILE A 198 -11.80 -9.96 -0.48
N ASN A 199 -12.07 -8.67 -0.33
CA ASN A 199 -11.55 -7.88 0.78
C ASN A 199 -12.38 -8.16 2.04
N ILE A 200 -11.72 -8.51 3.15
CA ILE A 200 -12.36 -8.83 4.44
C ILE A 200 -12.15 -7.77 5.52
N MET A 201 -11.47 -6.68 5.21
CA MET A 201 -11.14 -5.63 6.19
C MET A 201 -11.47 -4.24 5.66
N ASP A 202 -11.93 -3.36 6.52
CA ASP A 202 -12.06 -1.95 6.24
C ASP A 202 -10.73 -1.19 6.34
N GLU A 203 -10.76 0.13 6.22
CA GLU A 203 -9.58 1.00 6.30
C GLU A 203 -8.94 1.09 7.68
N SER A 204 -9.65 0.69 8.71
CA SER A 204 -9.18 0.64 10.09
C SER A 204 -8.62 -0.73 10.48
N GLY A 205 -8.66 -1.71 9.56
CA GLY A 205 -8.29 -3.10 9.84
C GLY A 205 -9.35 -3.84 10.67
N ILE A 206 -10.59 -3.37 10.62
CA ILE A 206 -11.75 -4.02 11.21
C ILE A 206 -12.33 -4.98 10.17
N ILE A 207 -12.69 -6.19 10.60
CA ILE A 207 -13.31 -7.17 9.72
C ILE A 207 -14.66 -6.64 9.23
N ASN A 208 -14.86 -6.66 7.92
CA ASN A 208 -16.08 -6.21 7.26
C ASN A 208 -17.11 -7.35 7.09
N GLU A 209 -18.20 -7.10 6.35
CA GLU A 209 -19.29 -8.05 6.10
C GLU A 209 -18.85 -9.37 5.45
N ASN A 210 -17.75 -9.37 4.66
CA ASN A 210 -17.21 -10.57 4.04
C ASN A 210 -16.55 -11.54 5.05
N GLY A 211 -16.26 -11.06 6.26
CA GLY A 211 -15.74 -11.86 7.36
C GLY A 211 -16.79 -12.60 8.18
N GLY A 212 -18.09 -12.53 7.79
CA GLY A 212 -19.18 -13.29 8.41
C GLY A 212 -19.33 -12.98 9.90
N GLU A 213 -19.30 -14.02 10.73
CA GLU A 213 -19.46 -13.89 12.21
C GLU A 213 -18.37 -13.06 12.91
N TYR A 214 -17.25 -12.79 12.22
CA TYR A 214 -16.15 -11.98 12.75
C TYR A 214 -16.29 -10.49 12.41
N GLN A 215 -17.36 -10.08 11.71
CA GLN A 215 -17.62 -8.69 11.34
C GLN A 215 -17.58 -7.76 12.57
N GLY A 216 -16.97 -6.59 12.40
CA GLY A 216 -16.83 -5.57 13.44
C GLY A 216 -15.69 -5.78 14.43
N MET A 217 -14.93 -6.87 14.30
CA MET A 217 -13.79 -7.16 15.16
C MET A 217 -12.50 -6.59 14.60
N ASP A 218 -11.59 -6.14 15.48
CA ASP A 218 -10.19 -5.90 15.09
C ASP A 218 -9.57 -7.19 14.54
N ARG A 219 -8.76 -7.06 13.47
CA ARG A 219 -8.14 -8.18 12.77
C ARG A 219 -7.31 -9.11 13.67
N LEU A 220 -6.63 -8.56 14.69
CA LEU A 220 -5.80 -9.36 15.61
C LEU A 220 -6.66 -10.11 16.65
N ASP A 221 -7.79 -9.54 17.03
CA ASP A 221 -8.74 -10.21 17.89
C ASP A 221 -9.57 -11.26 17.13
N ALA A 222 -9.92 -10.96 15.87
CA ALA A 222 -10.49 -11.93 14.93
C ALA A 222 -9.55 -13.12 14.73
N ARG A 223 -8.24 -12.89 14.53
CA ARG A 223 -7.21 -13.94 14.42
C ARG A 223 -7.30 -14.94 15.58
N LYS A 224 -7.37 -14.45 16.84
CA LYS A 224 -7.44 -15.30 18.01
C LYS A 224 -8.70 -16.18 18.02
N LYS A 225 -9.85 -15.59 17.65
CA LYS A 225 -11.12 -16.33 17.59
C LYS A 225 -11.15 -17.33 16.45
N ILE A 226 -10.63 -16.97 15.27
CA ILE A 226 -10.51 -17.85 14.10
C ILE A 226 -9.65 -19.07 14.43
N VAL A 227 -8.48 -18.86 15.04
CA VAL A 227 -7.59 -19.95 15.44
C VAL A 227 -8.29 -20.89 16.42
N LYS A 228 -9.01 -20.35 17.41
CA LYS A 228 -9.79 -21.14 18.36
C LYS A 228 -10.91 -21.94 17.67
N ALA A 229 -11.64 -21.32 16.76
CA ALA A 229 -12.70 -22.00 16.01
C ALA A 229 -12.14 -23.12 15.09
N LEU A 230 -10.97 -22.90 14.46
CA LEU A 230 -10.28 -23.92 13.69
C LEU A 230 -9.85 -25.13 14.56
N GLU A 231 -9.40 -24.87 15.80
CA GLU A 231 -9.05 -25.91 16.76
C GLU A 231 -10.30 -26.70 17.20
N GLU A 232 -11.36 -26.01 17.61
CA GLU A 232 -12.62 -26.62 18.06
C GLU A 232 -13.29 -27.48 16.96
N GLN A 233 -13.17 -27.06 15.69
CA GLN A 233 -13.72 -27.80 14.54
C GLN A 233 -12.75 -28.84 13.96
N GLY A 234 -11.54 -28.97 14.53
CA GLY A 234 -10.55 -29.97 14.13
C GLY A 234 -9.82 -29.65 12.82
N TYR A 235 -9.87 -28.40 12.35
CA TYR A 235 -9.11 -27.95 11.17
C TYR A 235 -7.69 -27.51 11.49
N LEU A 236 -7.38 -27.09 12.71
CA LEU A 236 -6.04 -26.75 13.16
C LEU A 236 -5.23 -28.03 13.43
N ILE A 237 -4.08 -28.18 12.77
CA ILE A 237 -3.21 -29.37 12.90
C ILE A 237 -2.16 -29.14 13.97
N LYS A 238 -1.43 -28.04 13.88
CA LYS A 238 -0.39 -27.62 14.83
C LYS A 238 -0.14 -26.10 14.71
N VAL A 239 0.47 -25.55 15.75
CA VAL A 239 1.03 -24.20 15.75
C VAL A 239 2.54 -24.30 15.93
N GLU A 240 3.29 -23.69 15.03
CA GLU A 240 4.75 -23.75 15.02
C GLU A 240 5.31 -22.34 15.19
N PRO A 241 6.06 -22.05 16.26
CA PRO A 241 6.69 -20.74 16.44
C PRO A 241 7.72 -20.46 15.35
N ILE A 242 7.69 -19.25 14.81
CA ILE A 242 8.65 -18.79 13.81
C ILE A 242 9.09 -17.36 14.10
N LYS A 243 10.22 -16.99 13.51
CA LYS A 243 10.61 -15.59 13.35
C LYS A 243 10.46 -15.18 11.91
N HIS A 244 9.81 -14.06 11.67
CA HIS A 244 9.60 -13.53 10.33
C HIS A 244 9.69 -12.00 10.30
N ASN A 245 10.01 -11.46 9.13
CA ASN A 245 10.02 -10.02 8.93
C ASN A 245 8.59 -9.48 8.81
N VAL A 246 8.27 -8.50 9.66
CA VAL A 246 6.98 -7.83 9.67
C VAL A 246 7.17 -6.37 9.28
N GLY A 247 6.46 -5.94 8.24
CA GLY A 247 6.42 -4.55 7.81
C GLY A 247 5.56 -3.70 8.76
N THR A 248 6.09 -2.57 9.18
CA THR A 248 5.40 -1.60 10.04
C THR A 248 5.46 -0.21 9.45
N CYS A 249 4.43 0.59 9.68
CA CYS A 249 4.38 1.98 9.30
C CYS A 249 5.51 2.77 9.99
N TYR A 250 6.36 3.46 9.22
CA TYR A 250 7.49 4.25 9.76
C TYR A 250 7.02 5.32 10.76
N ARG A 251 5.79 5.83 10.60
CA ARG A 251 5.21 6.92 11.38
C ARG A 251 4.64 6.48 12.74
N CYS A 252 3.83 5.41 12.75
CA CYS A 252 3.11 4.97 13.96
C CYS A 252 3.48 3.57 14.45
N LYS A 253 4.35 2.85 13.71
CA LYS A 253 4.82 1.48 14.02
C LYS A 253 3.73 0.41 14.03
N THR A 254 2.53 0.73 13.55
CA THR A 254 1.46 -0.26 13.35
C THR A 254 1.83 -1.18 12.18
N VAL A 255 1.49 -2.46 12.31
CA VAL A 255 1.69 -3.46 11.24
C VAL A 255 0.88 -3.04 10.00
N VAL A 256 1.55 -3.04 8.86
CA VAL A 256 0.98 -2.66 7.56
C VAL A 256 0.04 -3.76 7.07
N GLU A 257 -1.06 -3.34 6.45
CA GLU A 257 -2.01 -4.23 5.78
C GLU A 257 -1.93 -4.01 4.26
N PRO A 258 -1.48 -5.01 3.48
CA PRO A 258 -1.65 -4.97 2.04
C PRO A 258 -3.15 -4.94 1.69
N ARG A 259 -3.54 -4.05 0.80
CA ARG A 259 -4.94 -3.98 0.30
C ARG A 259 -5.00 -3.49 -1.13
N VAL A 260 -5.99 -3.93 -1.87
CA VAL A 260 -6.32 -3.37 -3.19
C VAL A 260 -7.04 -2.03 -2.98
N SER A 261 -6.55 -0.98 -3.62
CA SER A 261 -7.13 0.35 -3.53
C SER A 261 -6.91 1.15 -4.81
N LYS A 262 -7.86 2.03 -5.10
CA LYS A 262 -7.78 2.94 -6.24
C LYS A 262 -7.01 4.19 -5.83
N GLN A 263 -5.79 4.32 -6.34
CA GLN A 263 -4.83 5.35 -5.96
C GLN A 263 -4.22 6.01 -7.20
N TRP A 264 -3.42 7.07 -6.99
CA TRP A 264 -2.61 7.68 -8.03
C TRP A 264 -1.21 7.06 -8.02
N PHE A 265 -0.72 6.74 -9.22
CA PHE A 265 0.58 6.07 -9.41
C PHE A 265 1.43 6.77 -10.45
N VAL A 266 2.76 6.67 -10.28
CA VAL A 266 3.75 6.94 -11.32
C VAL A 266 4.20 5.62 -11.92
N LYS A 267 4.18 5.51 -13.26
CA LYS A 267 4.80 4.39 -13.98
C LYS A 267 6.31 4.51 -13.86
N MET A 268 6.91 3.64 -13.07
CA MET A 268 8.34 3.73 -12.76
C MET A 268 9.23 3.07 -13.80
N GLU A 269 8.79 2.01 -14.45
CA GLU A 269 9.62 1.27 -15.42
C GLU A 269 10.17 2.14 -16.55
N PRO A 270 9.38 3.01 -17.24
CA PRO A 270 9.91 3.88 -18.29
C PRO A 270 10.94 4.90 -17.80
N LEU A 271 10.86 5.27 -16.50
CA LEU A 271 11.80 6.20 -15.86
C LEU A 271 13.07 5.48 -15.36
N ALA A 272 12.93 4.25 -14.90
CA ALA A 272 14.03 3.45 -14.37
C ALA A 272 14.99 2.96 -15.47
N LYS A 273 14.46 2.53 -16.63
CA LYS A 273 15.28 2.00 -17.74
C LYS A 273 16.42 2.91 -18.17
N PRO A 274 16.20 4.20 -18.49
CA PRO A 274 17.30 5.10 -18.86
C PRO A 274 18.26 5.36 -17.70
N ALA A 275 17.79 5.37 -16.45
CA ALA A 275 18.63 5.56 -15.28
C ALA A 275 19.54 4.35 -15.03
N VAL A 276 19.04 3.13 -15.19
CA VAL A 276 19.84 1.88 -15.16
C VAL A 276 20.89 1.91 -16.25
N LYS A 277 20.49 2.25 -17.48
CA LYS A 277 21.42 2.31 -18.62
C LYS A 277 22.55 3.32 -18.40
N ALA A 278 22.28 4.48 -17.83
CA ALA A 278 23.32 5.48 -17.53
C ALA A 278 24.43 4.95 -16.60
N VAL A 279 24.07 4.07 -15.67
CA VAL A 279 25.06 3.41 -14.80
C VAL A 279 25.78 2.28 -15.54
N GLU A 280 25.08 1.48 -16.33
CA GLU A 280 25.68 0.41 -17.16
C GLU A 280 26.68 0.96 -18.18
N ASP A 281 26.36 2.08 -18.81
CA ASP A 281 27.24 2.76 -19.79
C ASP A 281 28.37 3.54 -19.10
N GLY A 282 28.39 3.63 -17.77
CA GLY A 282 29.42 4.32 -16.98
C GLY A 282 29.32 5.84 -16.99
N GLU A 283 28.20 6.41 -17.45
CA GLU A 283 27.91 7.85 -17.37
C GLU A 283 27.71 8.30 -15.92
N VAL A 284 27.13 7.43 -15.10
CA VAL A 284 26.98 7.60 -13.66
C VAL A 284 27.73 6.49 -12.94
N LYS A 285 28.54 6.84 -11.93
CA LYS A 285 29.35 5.87 -11.15
C LYS A 285 29.11 6.07 -9.66
N PHE A 286 28.94 4.96 -8.96
CA PHE A 286 28.88 4.96 -7.49
C PHE A 286 30.27 4.82 -6.88
N VAL A 287 30.53 5.58 -5.83
CA VAL A 287 31.78 5.48 -5.06
C VAL A 287 31.44 5.24 -3.61
N PRO A 288 31.80 4.09 -3.03
CA PRO A 288 32.46 2.95 -3.67
C PRO A 288 31.51 2.12 -4.55
N GLU A 289 32.05 1.42 -5.53
CA GLU A 289 31.36 0.61 -6.56
C GLU A 289 30.40 -0.44 -5.97
N ARG A 290 30.63 -0.93 -4.75
CA ARG A 290 29.73 -1.89 -4.09
C ARG A 290 28.27 -1.47 -4.01
N PHE A 291 27.97 -0.17 -4.11
CA PHE A 291 26.61 0.35 -4.10
C PHE A 291 25.87 0.13 -5.42
N ASP A 292 26.57 -0.22 -6.51
CA ASP A 292 25.96 -0.56 -7.79
C ASP A 292 24.99 -1.74 -7.62
N LYS A 293 25.36 -2.76 -6.83
CA LYS A 293 24.50 -3.91 -6.57
C LYS A 293 23.18 -3.54 -5.90
N ILE A 294 23.23 -2.61 -4.94
CA ILE A 294 22.03 -2.12 -4.24
C ILE A 294 21.15 -1.34 -5.21
N TYR A 295 21.77 -0.46 -6.01
CA TYR A 295 21.08 0.33 -7.03
C TYR A 295 20.38 -0.56 -8.06
N PHE A 296 21.09 -1.50 -8.68
CA PHE A 296 20.51 -2.39 -9.68
C PHE A 296 19.43 -3.29 -9.11
N ASN A 297 19.62 -3.81 -7.89
CA ASN A 297 18.58 -4.60 -7.24
C ASN A 297 17.29 -3.80 -7.02
N TRP A 298 17.40 -2.54 -6.61
CA TRP A 298 16.25 -1.66 -6.43
C TRP A 298 15.60 -1.30 -7.77
N MET A 299 16.39 -0.82 -8.72
CA MET A 299 15.89 -0.28 -10.00
C MET A 299 15.31 -1.35 -10.92
N ASN A 300 15.89 -2.57 -10.94
CA ASN A 300 15.39 -3.66 -11.76
C ASN A 300 14.11 -4.31 -11.22
N ASN A 301 13.83 -4.13 -9.94
CA ASN A 301 12.62 -4.64 -9.29
C ASN A 301 11.61 -3.54 -8.95
N ILE A 302 11.81 -2.34 -9.50
CA ILE A 302 10.96 -1.19 -9.15
C ILE A 302 9.52 -1.40 -9.63
N LYS A 303 8.58 -1.13 -8.74
CA LYS A 303 7.15 -1.15 -9.02
C LYS A 303 6.61 0.27 -9.19
N ASP A 304 5.42 0.38 -9.75
CA ASP A 304 4.74 1.67 -9.87
C ASP A 304 4.58 2.31 -8.48
N TRP A 305 4.95 3.57 -8.39
CA TRP A 305 4.97 4.31 -7.13
C TRP A 305 3.61 4.90 -6.81
N CYS A 306 2.99 4.49 -5.70
CA CYS A 306 1.78 5.09 -5.17
C CYS A 306 2.12 6.47 -4.58
N ILE A 307 1.57 7.53 -5.19
CA ILE A 307 1.86 8.93 -4.81
C ILE A 307 0.71 9.62 -4.08
N SER A 308 -0.45 9.03 -3.94
CA SER A 308 -1.56 9.60 -3.17
C SER A 308 -1.50 9.21 -1.69
N ARG A 309 -1.87 10.15 -0.82
CA ARG A 309 -1.96 9.98 0.62
C ARG A 309 -3.26 10.57 1.13
N GLN A 310 -3.97 9.85 1.99
CA GLN A 310 -5.23 10.26 2.62
C GLN A 310 -4.93 11.18 3.81
N LEU A 311 -4.12 12.20 3.58
CA LEU A 311 -3.71 13.21 4.54
C LEU A 311 -4.28 14.57 4.14
N TRP A 312 -4.50 15.44 5.11
CA TRP A 312 -4.98 16.80 4.83
C TRP A 312 -3.84 17.81 4.66
N TRP A 313 -2.71 17.58 5.37
CA TRP A 313 -1.53 18.42 5.27
C TRP A 313 -0.59 17.93 4.18
N GLY A 314 -0.42 18.72 3.13
CA GLY A 314 0.43 18.40 1.98
C GLY A 314 -0.03 19.10 0.70
N HIS A 315 0.65 18.81 -0.41
CA HIS A 315 0.24 19.27 -1.73
C HIS A 315 -0.98 18.47 -2.20
N ARG A 316 -2.13 19.12 -2.25
CA ARG A 316 -3.37 18.49 -2.73
C ARG A 316 -3.25 18.12 -4.20
N ILE A 317 -3.69 16.93 -4.57
CA ILE A 317 -3.64 16.41 -5.95
C ILE A 317 -4.43 17.36 -6.88
N PRO A 318 -3.83 17.83 -8.00
CA PRO A 318 -4.45 18.78 -8.90
C PRO A 318 -5.35 18.08 -9.94
N ALA A 319 -6.30 17.28 -9.45
CA ALA A 319 -7.28 16.53 -10.22
C ALA A 319 -8.70 16.82 -9.69
N TRP A 320 -9.65 16.95 -10.60
CA TRP A 320 -11.06 17.21 -10.29
C TRP A 320 -11.93 16.15 -10.94
N TYR A 321 -12.88 15.64 -10.17
CA TYR A 321 -13.85 14.63 -10.61
C TYR A 321 -15.16 15.31 -10.97
N CYS A 322 -15.74 14.92 -12.09
CA CYS A 322 -17.06 15.38 -12.52
C CYS A 322 -18.15 14.45 -11.98
N ASP A 323 -19.10 14.99 -11.24
CA ASP A 323 -20.21 14.24 -10.66
C ASP A 323 -21.22 13.77 -11.72
N ASP A 324 -21.25 14.44 -12.89
CA ASP A 324 -22.22 14.14 -13.96
C ASP A 324 -21.72 13.10 -14.97
N CYS A 325 -20.41 13.02 -15.25
CA CYS A 325 -19.87 12.12 -16.25
C CYS A 325 -18.69 11.26 -15.80
N ASN A 326 -18.29 11.35 -14.54
CA ASN A 326 -17.16 10.66 -13.92
C ASN A 326 -15.80 10.90 -14.60
N GLU A 327 -15.67 11.95 -15.43
CA GLU A 327 -14.41 12.31 -16.08
C GLU A 327 -13.47 12.98 -15.07
N ILE A 328 -12.16 12.78 -15.27
CA ILE A 328 -11.12 13.40 -14.45
C ILE A 328 -10.50 14.55 -15.23
N THR A 329 -10.57 15.76 -14.68
CA THR A 329 -9.89 16.93 -15.19
C THR A 329 -8.62 17.18 -14.37
N VAL A 330 -7.44 17.08 -15.01
CA VAL A 330 -6.15 17.40 -14.37
C VAL A 330 -5.69 18.77 -14.87
N SER A 331 -5.43 19.69 -13.95
CA SER A 331 -5.13 21.08 -14.31
C SER A 331 -4.16 21.75 -13.33
N ARG A 332 -3.40 22.72 -13.79
CA ARG A 332 -2.53 23.58 -12.95
C ARG A 332 -3.33 24.52 -12.08
N GLU A 333 -4.39 25.05 -12.65
CA GLU A 333 -5.33 25.96 -11.99
C GLU A 333 -6.66 25.24 -11.70
N THR A 334 -7.44 25.77 -10.77
CA THR A 334 -8.77 25.23 -10.48
C THR A 334 -9.67 25.41 -11.72
N PRO A 335 -10.13 24.31 -12.34
CA PRO A 335 -11.01 24.39 -13.49
C PRO A 335 -12.39 24.94 -13.12
N HIS A 336 -13.02 25.68 -14.02
CA HIS A 336 -14.39 26.17 -13.83
C HIS A 336 -15.45 25.11 -14.18
N ALA A 337 -15.08 24.15 -15.03
CA ALA A 337 -15.98 23.11 -15.50
C ALA A 337 -15.22 21.86 -15.93
N CYS A 338 -15.95 20.75 -16.05
CA CYS A 338 -15.44 19.48 -16.56
C CYS A 338 -14.92 19.62 -18.00
N CYS A 339 -13.75 19.10 -18.29
CA CYS A 339 -13.13 19.16 -19.61
C CYS A 339 -13.89 18.39 -20.71
N LYS A 340 -14.78 17.44 -20.33
CA LYS A 340 -15.51 16.60 -21.27
C LYS A 340 -16.97 17.04 -21.49
N CYS A 341 -17.74 17.26 -20.42
CA CYS A 341 -19.17 17.57 -20.52
C CYS A 341 -19.52 19.02 -20.20
N GLY A 342 -18.54 19.84 -19.78
CA GLY A 342 -18.76 21.24 -19.43
C GLY A 342 -19.54 21.48 -18.12
N SER A 343 -19.84 20.44 -17.35
CA SER A 343 -20.52 20.57 -16.06
C SER A 343 -19.67 21.33 -15.04
N THR A 344 -20.31 22.15 -14.23
CA THR A 344 -19.70 22.82 -13.08
C THR A 344 -19.74 22.00 -11.80
N HIS A 345 -20.40 20.82 -11.81
CA HIS A 345 -20.44 19.90 -10.68
C HIS A 345 -19.14 19.07 -10.67
N ILE A 346 -18.09 19.72 -10.20
CA ILE A 346 -16.76 19.13 -10.08
C ILE A 346 -16.22 19.32 -8.66
N HIS A 347 -15.54 18.33 -8.15
CA HIS A 347 -14.85 18.41 -6.86
C HIS A 347 -13.40 17.96 -6.99
N GLN A 348 -12.49 18.64 -6.25
CA GLN A 348 -11.07 18.30 -6.25
C GLN A 348 -10.82 17.03 -5.45
N ASP A 349 -9.87 16.21 -5.91
CA ASP A 349 -9.34 15.07 -5.16
C ASP A 349 -9.00 15.47 -3.73
N GLU A 350 -9.39 14.66 -2.75
CA GLU A 350 -9.16 14.96 -1.34
C GLU A 350 -7.77 14.59 -0.85
N ASP A 351 -7.09 13.71 -1.60
CA ASP A 351 -5.78 13.22 -1.25
C ASP A 351 -4.69 14.28 -1.48
N THR A 352 -3.59 14.10 -0.76
CA THR A 352 -2.35 14.85 -0.97
C THR A 352 -1.28 13.97 -1.59
N LEU A 353 -0.30 14.60 -2.21
CA LEU A 353 0.86 13.90 -2.76
C LEU A 353 1.81 13.42 -1.66
N ASP A 354 2.45 12.31 -1.92
CA ASP A 354 3.57 11.80 -1.15
C ASP A 354 4.65 12.88 -0.97
N THR A 355 5.20 12.97 0.23
CA THR A 355 6.28 13.91 0.57
C THR A 355 7.49 13.75 -0.36
N TRP A 356 7.82 12.51 -0.76
CA TRP A 356 8.93 12.25 -1.68
C TRP A 356 8.69 12.79 -3.09
N PHE A 357 7.43 12.93 -3.52
CA PHE A 357 7.11 13.55 -4.82
C PHE A 357 7.56 15.01 -4.85
N SER A 358 7.26 15.79 -3.81
CA SER A 358 7.71 17.18 -3.73
C SER A 358 9.21 17.29 -3.40
N SER A 359 9.75 16.40 -2.56
CA SER A 359 11.17 16.40 -2.19
C SER A 359 12.10 16.13 -3.37
N ALA A 360 11.69 15.25 -4.29
CA ALA A 360 12.43 14.98 -5.53
C ALA A 360 12.58 16.22 -6.43
N LEU A 361 11.70 17.21 -6.28
CA LEU A 361 11.69 18.42 -7.08
C LEU A 361 12.56 19.55 -6.48
N TRP A 362 13.05 19.39 -5.26
CA TRP A 362 13.77 20.41 -4.53
C TRP A 362 14.94 21.07 -5.32
N PRO A 363 15.77 20.33 -6.07
CA PRO A 363 16.91 20.92 -6.79
C PRO A 363 16.54 22.00 -7.83
N PHE A 364 15.31 22.02 -8.32
CA PHE A 364 14.84 23.02 -9.29
C PHE A 364 13.62 23.81 -8.83
N SER A 365 12.83 23.32 -7.90
CA SER A 365 11.64 24.01 -7.39
C SER A 365 11.97 25.21 -6.50
N THR A 366 13.23 25.32 -6.07
CA THR A 366 13.74 26.40 -5.21
C THR A 366 14.56 27.43 -5.96
N LEU A 367 14.81 27.20 -7.24
CA LEU A 367 15.49 28.14 -8.16
C LEU A 367 14.48 29.02 -8.90
#